data_514cc106ef9813c03541859d5ecd5c2f
#
_entry.id   514cc106ef9813c03541859d5ecd5c2f
#
_cell.length_a   1.000
_cell.length_b   1.000
_cell.length_c   1.000
_cell.angle_alpha   90.00
_cell.angle_beta   90.00
_cell.angle_gamma   90.00
#
_symmetry.space_group_name_H-M   'P 1'
#
loop_
_entity.id
_entity.type
_entity.pdbx_description
1 polymer ?
#
loop_
_entity_poly.entity_id
_entity_poly.type
_entity_poly.pdbx_seq_one_letter_code
_entity_poly.pdbx_strand_id
1 'polypeptide(L)'
;MLTLSSSDSSAKAMLRIAITLPEAIDGEAAIIRRLLAEGFDIVHLRKPDADIEYCRALLRKLRAAERCRIVVHDYYPLYEEFALRGVHLNRHVTHLPEGYRGSRSRSCHSFAEVVQHKSDCDYLFLSPIFDSISKRGYCSAFSHEELQRAANEGIIDSRVVALGGVTPDKIPYLESLHFGGVAMSGAVYISG
;
A
#
# COMPACT_ATOMS: atom_id res chain seq x y z
N MET A 1 -45.78 17.32 -0.15
CA MET A 1 -44.96 16.52 -1.08
C MET A 1 -43.51 16.73 -0.70
N LEU A 2 -43.00 15.86 0.16
CA LEU A 2 -41.62 15.95 0.70
C LEU A 2 -40.78 14.96 -0.13
N THR A 3 -39.84 15.49 -0.90
CA THR A 3 -38.84 14.71 -1.62
C THR A 3 -37.71 14.39 -0.65
N LEU A 4 -37.64 13.14 -0.23
CA LEU A 4 -36.49 12.59 0.47
C LEU A 4 -35.36 12.45 -0.55
N SER A 5 -34.36 13.32 -0.46
CA SER A 5 -33.07 13.11 -1.15
C SER A 5 -32.32 12.04 -0.41
N SER A 6 -32.25 10.85 -0.96
CA SER A 6 -31.35 9.79 -0.54
C SER A 6 -29.93 10.22 -0.87
N SER A 7 -29.18 10.69 0.13
CA SER A 7 -27.72 10.79 0.07
C SER A 7 -27.16 9.37 0.12
N ASP A 8 -26.95 8.78 -1.05
CA ASP A 8 -26.21 7.52 -1.20
C ASP A 8 -24.73 7.81 -0.94
N SER A 9 -24.36 7.89 0.34
CA SER A 9 -22.99 7.89 0.80
C SER A 9 -22.49 6.44 0.77
N SER A 10 -22.18 5.95 -0.43
CA SER A 10 -21.38 4.72 -0.56
C SER A 10 -20.03 4.99 0.07
N ALA A 11 -19.86 4.59 1.33
CA ALA A 11 -18.59 4.64 2.02
C ALA A 11 -17.58 3.85 1.18
N LYS A 12 -16.59 4.54 0.62
CA LYS A 12 -15.55 3.92 -0.19
C LYS A 12 -14.87 2.85 0.64
N ALA A 13 -14.97 1.60 0.22
CA ALA A 13 -14.35 0.48 0.93
C ALA A 13 -12.85 0.75 1.14
N MET A 14 -12.35 0.37 2.33
CA MET A 14 -10.95 0.54 2.70
C MET A 14 -10.03 -0.20 1.73
N LEU A 15 -9.03 0.49 1.20
CA LEU A 15 -8.06 -0.07 0.26
C LEU A 15 -7.22 -1.18 0.93
N ARG A 16 -7.14 -2.35 0.32
CA ARG A 16 -6.35 -3.49 0.81
C ARG A 16 -5.12 -3.68 -0.06
N ILE A 17 -3.94 -3.54 0.53
CA ILE A 17 -2.65 -3.61 -0.16
C ILE A 17 -1.83 -4.78 0.40
N ALA A 18 -1.31 -5.63 -0.50
CA ALA A 18 -0.32 -6.62 -0.14
C ALA A 18 1.08 -6.13 -0.54
N ILE A 19 2.09 -6.38 0.31
CA ILE A 19 3.49 -6.09 0.00
C ILE A 19 4.23 -7.42 -0.09
N THR A 20 4.93 -7.65 -1.20
CA THR A 20 5.69 -8.87 -1.43
C THR A 20 6.86 -9.00 -0.44
N LEU A 21 7.29 -10.24 -0.20
CA LEU A 21 8.53 -10.49 0.54
C LEU A 21 9.76 -9.96 -0.24
N PRO A 22 10.83 -9.58 0.45
CA PRO A 22 12.01 -8.96 -0.18
C PRO A 22 12.77 -9.90 -1.13
N GLU A 23 12.81 -11.19 -0.79
CA GLU A 23 13.52 -12.23 -1.55
C GLU A 23 12.70 -12.73 -2.76
N ALA A 24 13.40 -13.34 -3.72
CA ALA A 24 12.79 -14.06 -4.82
C ALA A 24 12.10 -15.34 -4.31
N ILE A 25 10.90 -15.63 -4.81
CA ILE A 25 10.10 -16.79 -4.39
C ILE A 25 9.64 -17.56 -5.62
N ASP A 26 9.82 -18.87 -5.60
CA ASP A 26 9.27 -19.75 -6.63
C ASP A 26 7.73 -19.72 -6.61
N GLY A 27 7.16 -19.63 -7.81
CA GLY A 27 5.69 -19.59 -7.94
C GLY A 27 5.03 -18.27 -7.54
N GLU A 28 5.79 -17.19 -7.32
CA GLU A 28 5.27 -15.91 -6.81
C GLU A 28 4.13 -15.33 -7.64
N ALA A 29 4.10 -15.55 -8.96
CA ALA A 29 2.98 -15.12 -9.79
C ALA A 29 1.63 -15.77 -9.38
N ALA A 30 1.65 -17.02 -8.90
CA ALA A 30 0.45 -17.67 -8.39
C ALA A 30 0.02 -17.06 -7.04
N ILE A 31 0.97 -16.72 -6.19
CA ILE A 31 0.69 -16.03 -4.91
C ILE A 31 0.05 -14.66 -5.18
N ILE A 32 0.59 -13.87 -6.10
CA ILE A 32 0.02 -12.57 -6.49
C ILE A 32 -1.42 -12.74 -7.00
N ARG A 33 -1.68 -13.71 -7.88
CA ARG A 33 -3.04 -13.97 -8.38
C ARG A 33 -4.01 -14.34 -7.25
N ARG A 34 -3.58 -15.18 -6.32
CA ARG A 34 -4.37 -15.55 -5.14
C ARG A 34 -4.72 -14.32 -4.32
N LEU A 35 -3.75 -13.48 -3.96
CA LEU A 35 -3.98 -12.25 -3.20
C LEU A 35 -4.99 -11.32 -3.90
N LEU A 36 -4.84 -11.13 -5.21
CA LEU A 36 -5.78 -10.33 -5.99
C LEU A 36 -7.19 -10.93 -6.03
N ALA A 37 -7.31 -12.27 -6.05
CA ALA A 37 -8.59 -12.98 -5.99
C ALA A 37 -9.23 -12.94 -4.58
N GLU A 38 -8.42 -12.90 -3.52
CA GLU A 38 -8.85 -12.75 -2.13
C GLU A 38 -9.26 -11.31 -1.76
N GLY A 39 -9.27 -10.39 -2.73
CA GLY A 39 -9.77 -9.02 -2.55
C GLY A 39 -8.70 -8.01 -2.13
N PHE A 40 -7.42 -8.31 -2.32
CA PHE A 40 -6.41 -7.24 -2.28
C PHE A 40 -6.53 -6.40 -3.55
N ASP A 41 -6.60 -5.08 -3.39
CA ASP A 41 -6.77 -4.14 -4.50
C ASP A 41 -5.48 -3.88 -5.25
N ILE A 42 -4.36 -3.85 -4.53
CA ILE A 42 -3.03 -3.52 -5.04
C ILE A 42 -2.01 -4.49 -4.46
N VAL A 43 -1.02 -4.87 -5.27
CA VAL A 43 0.18 -5.56 -4.80
C VAL A 43 1.40 -4.66 -5.03
N HIS A 44 2.12 -4.37 -3.97
CA HIS A 44 3.41 -3.70 -4.01
C HIS A 44 4.51 -4.72 -4.23
N LEU A 45 5.10 -4.69 -5.41
CA LEU A 45 6.25 -5.51 -5.77
C LEU A 45 7.52 -4.84 -5.20
N ARG A 46 7.94 -5.32 -4.03
CA ARG A 46 9.13 -4.86 -3.32
C ARG A 46 10.16 -5.98 -3.29
N LYS A 47 11.25 -5.85 -4.04
CA LYS A 47 12.26 -6.88 -4.28
C LYS A 47 13.69 -6.33 -4.15
N PRO A 48 14.08 -5.81 -2.95
CA PRO A 48 15.42 -5.27 -2.76
C PRO A 48 16.53 -6.35 -2.88
N ASP A 49 16.20 -7.62 -2.65
CA ASP A 49 17.12 -8.75 -2.65
C ASP A 49 17.05 -9.58 -3.96
N ALA A 50 16.35 -9.08 -4.98
CA ALA A 50 16.26 -9.70 -6.30
C ALA A 50 16.63 -8.69 -7.40
N ASP A 51 17.09 -9.18 -8.54
CA ASP A 51 17.45 -8.34 -9.68
C ASP A 51 16.23 -7.97 -10.56
N ILE A 52 16.47 -7.06 -11.50
CA ILE A 52 15.44 -6.61 -12.45
C ILE A 52 14.94 -7.74 -13.35
N GLU A 53 15.78 -8.73 -13.69
CA GLU A 53 15.39 -9.83 -14.58
C GLU A 53 14.41 -10.78 -13.87
N TYR A 54 14.60 -11.01 -12.58
CA TYR A 54 13.60 -11.72 -11.78
C TYR A 54 12.24 -11.00 -11.81
N CYS A 55 12.25 -9.69 -11.54
CA CYS A 55 11.02 -8.89 -11.56
C CYS A 55 10.36 -8.89 -12.94
N ARG A 56 11.16 -8.79 -14.01
CA ARG A 56 10.69 -8.86 -15.39
C ARG A 56 10.07 -10.22 -15.73
N ALA A 57 10.73 -11.31 -15.35
CA ALA A 57 10.23 -12.66 -15.56
C ALA A 57 8.93 -12.93 -14.77
N LEU A 58 8.82 -12.41 -13.55
CA LEU A 58 7.61 -12.47 -12.72
C LEU A 58 6.45 -11.72 -13.40
N LEU A 59 6.67 -10.47 -13.82
CA LEU A 59 5.65 -9.63 -14.45
C LEU A 59 5.16 -10.19 -15.81
N ARG A 60 6.02 -10.87 -16.58
CA ARG A 60 5.62 -11.58 -17.80
C ARG A 60 4.62 -12.71 -17.54
N LYS A 61 4.64 -13.33 -16.36
CA LYS A 61 3.72 -14.39 -15.97
C LYS A 61 2.34 -13.86 -15.54
N LEU A 62 2.18 -12.55 -15.33
CA LEU A 62 0.94 -11.91 -14.95
C LEU A 62 0.18 -11.39 -16.17
N ARG A 63 -1.16 -11.47 -16.13
CA ARG A 63 -2.05 -10.91 -17.16
C ARG A 63 -2.11 -9.37 -17.06
N ALA A 64 -2.51 -8.69 -18.11
CA ALA A 64 -2.65 -7.23 -18.11
C ALA A 64 -3.56 -6.72 -16.98
N ALA A 65 -4.69 -7.40 -16.73
CA ALA A 65 -5.62 -7.08 -15.65
C ALA A 65 -5.03 -7.26 -14.23
N GLU A 66 -3.98 -8.07 -14.08
CA GLU A 66 -3.23 -8.23 -12.83
C GLU A 66 -2.13 -7.17 -12.73
N ARG A 67 -1.41 -6.91 -13.83
CA ARG A 67 -0.31 -5.93 -13.88
C ARG A 67 -0.79 -4.50 -13.59
N CYS A 68 -1.96 -4.10 -14.05
CA CYS A 68 -2.52 -2.77 -13.75
C CYS A 68 -2.87 -2.57 -12.24
N ARG A 69 -2.67 -3.59 -11.42
CA ARG A 69 -2.82 -3.56 -9.96
C ARG A 69 -1.47 -3.68 -9.22
N ILE A 70 -0.34 -3.66 -9.94
CA ILE A 70 1.01 -3.76 -9.38
C ILE A 70 1.64 -2.37 -9.26
N VAL A 71 2.26 -2.11 -8.11
CA VAL A 71 3.10 -0.93 -7.84
C VAL A 71 4.51 -1.42 -7.56
N VAL A 72 5.53 -0.88 -8.26
CA VAL A 72 6.94 -1.26 -8.03
C VAL A 72 7.61 -0.31 -7.05
N HIS A 73 8.49 -0.85 -6.19
CA HIS A 73 9.34 -0.08 -5.27
C HIS A 73 10.72 0.23 -5.86
N ASP A 74 11.18 -0.63 -6.75
CA ASP A 74 12.47 -0.57 -7.40
C ASP A 74 12.27 -0.78 -8.90
N TYR A 75 13.33 -0.59 -9.72
CA TYR A 75 13.30 -0.86 -11.15
C TYR A 75 12.15 -0.14 -11.89
N TYR A 76 12.01 1.17 -11.70
CA TYR A 76 10.93 1.99 -12.26
C TYR A 76 10.70 1.86 -13.77
N PRO A 77 11.70 1.57 -14.64
CA PRO A 77 11.44 1.28 -16.05
C PRO A 77 10.41 0.17 -16.28
N LEU A 78 10.25 -0.76 -15.35
CA LEU A 78 9.23 -1.81 -15.44
C LEU A 78 7.79 -1.26 -15.42
N TYR A 79 7.58 -0.07 -14.86
CA TYR A 79 6.27 0.59 -14.89
C TYR A 79 5.78 0.80 -16.33
N GLU A 80 6.62 1.35 -17.19
CA GLU A 80 6.28 1.58 -18.62
C GLU A 80 6.29 0.28 -19.41
N GLU A 81 7.32 -0.57 -19.22
CA GLU A 81 7.47 -1.85 -19.94
C GLU A 81 6.24 -2.75 -19.78
N PHE A 82 5.58 -2.74 -18.63
CA PHE A 82 4.47 -3.65 -18.31
C PHE A 82 3.12 -2.95 -18.11
N ALA A 83 3.02 -1.64 -18.30
CA ALA A 83 1.83 -0.84 -18.02
C ALA A 83 1.30 -1.11 -16.60
N LEU A 84 2.17 -0.95 -15.61
CA LEU A 84 1.83 -1.18 -14.20
C LEU A 84 0.97 -0.04 -13.65
N ARG A 85 0.43 -0.22 -12.44
CA ARG A 85 -0.36 0.81 -11.74
C ARG A 85 0.46 2.05 -11.43
N GLY A 86 1.69 1.88 -10.96
CA GLY A 86 2.51 2.99 -10.54
C GLY A 86 3.79 2.60 -9.82
N VAL A 87 4.34 3.56 -9.09
CA VAL A 87 5.60 3.42 -8.37
C VAL A 87 5.47 3.85 -6.90
N HIS A 88 6.25 3.20 -6.05
CA HIS A 88 6.44 3.60 -4.67
C HIS A 88 7.75 4.40 -4.55
N LEU A 89 7.62 5.68 -4.23
CA LEU A 89 8.76 6.58 -4.08
C LEU A 89 9.56 6.21 -2.82
N ASN A 90 10.86 6.23 -2.94
CA ASN A 90 11.77 5.99 -1.83
C ASN A 90 12.79 7.12 -1.73
N ARG A 91 13.72 7.04 -0.74
CA ARG A 91 14.75 8.06 -0.53
C ARG A 91 15.74 8.23 -1.68
N HIS A 92 15.85 7.25 -2.57
CA HIS A 92 16.80 7.24 -3.69
C HIS A 92 16.21 7.82 -4.95
N VAL A 93 14.88 7.88 -5.06
CA VAL A 93 14.19 8.43 -6.22
C VAL A 93 13.27 9.55 -5.77
N THR A 94 13.74 10.75 -6.00
CA THR A 94 13.06 11.99 -5.64
C THR A 94 12.27 12.59 -6.81
N HIS A 95 12.59 12.18 -8.05
CA HIS A 95 11.97 12.71 -9.27
C HIS A 95 11.53 11.57 -10.18
N LEU A 96 10.35 11.71 -10.74
CA LEU A 96 9.82 10.85 -11.78
C LEU A 96 10.02 11.49 -13.15
N PRO A 97 10.09 10.71 -14.24
CA PRO A 97 10.17 11.25 -15.58
C PRO A 97 9.06 12.25 -15.86
N GLU A 98 9.35 13.24 -16.70
CA GLU A 98 8.34 14.17 -17.19
C GLU A 98 7.23 13.40 -17.91
N GLY A 99 5.97 13.77 -17.63
CA GLY A 99 4.80 13.08 -18.20
C GLY A 99 4.40 11.79 -17.50
N TYR A 100 5.02 11.41 -16.36
CA TYR A 100 4.60 10.26 -15.58
C TYR A 100 3.12 10.37 -15.18
N ARG A 101 2.32 9.32 -15.45
CA ARG A 101 0.86 9.30 -15.22
C ARG A 101 0.40 8.19 -14.27
N GLY A 102 1.31 7.34 -13.80
CA GLY A 102 0.99 6.27 -12.87
C GLY A 102 0.73 6.77 -11.45
N SER A 103 0.19 5.89 -10.62
CA SER A 103 0.00 6.22 -9.21
C SER A 103 1.33 6.36 -8.48
N ARG A 104 1.35 7.28 -7.52
CA ARG A 104 2.51 7.58 -6.67
C ARG A 104 2.17 7.27 -5.23
N SER A 105 3.05 6.55 -4.56
CA SER A 105 2.93 6.31 -3.14
C SER A 105 4.29 6.48 -2.45
N ARG A 106 4.28 6.67 -1.14
CA ARG A 106 5.49 6.85 -0.33
C ARG A 106 5.25 6.31 1.08
N SER A 107 6.31 5.84 1.73
CA SER A 107 6.28 5.54 3.15
C SER A 107 6.63 6.77 3.98
N CYS A 108 5.85 6.99 5.05
CA CYS A 108 6.03 8.04 6.05
C CYS A 108 6.16 7.39 7.43
N HIS A 109 7.02 7.96 8.26
CA HIS A 109 7.30 7.48 9.61
C HIS A 109 6.94 8.51 10.69
N SER A 110 6.34 9.63 10.28
CA SER A 110 5.81 10.67 11.16
C SER A 110 4.61 11.37 10.51
N PHE A 111 3.79 12.03 11.33
CA PHE A 111 2.69 12.86 10.83
C PHE A 111 3.18 14.05 10.02
N ALA A 112 4.34 14.60 10.36
CA ALA A 112 4.97 15.68 9.59
C ALA A 112 5.29 15.25 8.15
N GLU A 113 5.84 14.04 7.96
CA GLU A 113 6.09 13.47 6.64
C GLU A 113 4.79 13.25 5.85
N VAL A 114 3.71 12.80 6.53
CA VAL A 114 2.39 12.67 5.89
C VAL A 114 1.91 14.02 5.35
N VAL A 115 1.94 15.07 6.16
CA VAL A 115 1.54 16.41 5.77
C VAL A 115 2.40 16.92 4.61
N GLN A 116 3.72 16.73 4.69
CA GLN A 116 4.69 17.18 3.69
C GLN A 116 4.44 16.56 2.31
N HIS A 117 4.13 15.25 2.25
CA HIS A 117 4.08 14.50 1.00
C HIS A 117 2.64 14.23 0.49
N LYS A 118 1.63 14.68 1.21
CA LYS A 118 0.22 14.38 0.90
C LYS A 118 -0.22 14.96 -0.46
N SER A 119 0.33 16.10 -0.88
CA SER A 119 0.02 16.71 -2.18
C SER A 119 0.61 15.97 -3.37
N ASP A 120 1.72 15.26 -3.17
CA ASP A 120 2.54 14.70 -4.24
C ASP A 120 2.26 13.23 -4.51
N CYS A 121 1.47 12.58 -3.63
CA CYS A 121 1.18 11.16 -3.68
C CYS A 121 -0.33 10.89 -3.71
N ASP A 122 -0.74 9.83 -4.41
CA ASP A 122 -2.13 9.35 -4.42
C ASP A 122 -2.49 8.73 -3.07
N TYR A 123 -1.53 8.05 -2.43
CA TYR A 123 -1.64 7.57 -1.06
C TYR A 123 -0.26 7.44 -0.39
N LEU A 124 -0.29 7.44 0.94
CA LEU A 124 0.90 7.36 1.78
C LEU A 124 0.78 6.20 2.76
N PHE A 125 1.86 5.46 2.97
CA PHE A 125 1.93 4.53 4.09
C PHE A 125 2.37 5.28 5.34
N LEU A 126 1.64 5.12 6.45
CA LEU A 126 2.08 5.53 7.78
C LEU A 126 2.50 4.29 8.55
N SER A 127 3.74 4.22 9.01
CA SER A 127 4.31 3.03 9.64
C SER A 127 5.40 3.34 10.66
N PRO A 128 5.59 2.45 11.66
CA PRO A 128 4.77 1.30 12.01
C PRO A 128 3.58 1.69 12.91
N ILE A 129 2.36 1.22 12.57
CA ILE A 129 1.15 1.52 13.37
C ILE A 129 1.04 0.61 14.58
N PHE A 130 1.41 -0.67 14.43
CA PHE A 130 1.41 -1.66 15.51
C PHE A 130 2.77 -2.32 15.63
N ASP A 131 2.99 -2.99 16.76
CA ASP A 131 4.17 -3.80 16.97
C ASP A 131 4.29 -4.89 15.89
N SER A 132 5.50 -5.11 15.43
CA SER A 132 5.73 -6.12 14.40
C SER A 132 5.56 -7.53 14.96
N ILE A 133 4.72 -8.35 14.33
CA ILE A 133 4.58 -9.77 14.64
C ILE A 133 5.82 -10.56 14.18
N SER A 134 6.47 -10.12 13.10
CA SER A 134 7.56 -10.85 12.44
C SER A 134 8.97 -10.33 12.74
N LYS A 135 9.11 -9.11 13.27
CA LYS A 135 10.42 -8.49 13.58
C LYS A 135 10.48 -8.12 15.05
N ARG A 136 11.22 -8.89 15.86
CA ARG A 136 11.49 -8.55 17.28
C ARG A 136 12.15 -7.17 17.38
N GLY A 137 11.56 -6.28 18.22
CA GLY A 137 12.10 -4.94 18.46
C GLY A 137 11.51 -3.81 17.62
N TYR A 138 10.58 -4.07 16.70
CA TYR A 138 9.81 -3.03 16.02
C TYR A 138 8.52 -2.77 16.79
N CYS A 139 8.55 -1.73 17.64
CA CYS A 139 7.39 -1.24 18.38
C CYS A 139 6.59 -0.25 17.55
N SER A 140 5.30 -0.08 17.88
CA SER A 140 4.47 1.01 17.36
C SER A 140 5.19 2.35 17.56
N ALA A 141 5.18 3.19 16.52
CA ALA A 141 5.75 4.53 16.59
C ALA A 141 4.75 5.57 17.11
N PHE A 142 3.48 5.18 17.29
CA PHE A 142 2.38 6.10 17.60
C PHE A 142 1.51 5.53 18.72
N SER A 143 1.17 6.36 19.70
CA SER A 143 0.16 6.01 20.71
C SER A 143 -1.26 6.11 20.13
N HIS A 144 -2.23 5.50 20.81
CA HIS A 144 -3.64 5.61 20.44
C HIS A 144 -4.11 7.07 20.41
N GLU A 145 -3.73 7.86 21.41
CA GLU A 145 -4.09 9.27 21.55
C GLU A 145 -3.51 10.12 20.41
N GLU A 146 -2.28 9.82 19.96
CA GLU A 146 -1.66 10.51 18.82
C GLU A 146 -2.38 10.17 17.51
N LEU A 147 -2.72 8.90 17.28
CA LEU A 147 -3.48 8.48 16.10
C LEU A 147 -4.87 9.12 16.07
N GLN A 148 -5.58 9.14 17.21
CA GLN A 148 -6.90 9.77 17.33
C GLN A 148 -6.83 11.29 17.06
N ARG A 149 -5.83 11.96 17.58
CA ARG A 149 -5.60 13.38 17.32
C ARG A 149 -5.34 13.65 15.84
N ALA A 150 -4.44 12.88 15.23
CA ALA A 150 -4.11 12.99 13.81
C ALA A 150 -5.33 12.71 12.90
N ALA A 151 -6.21 11.82 13.29
CA ALA A 151 -7.47 11.57 12.60
C ALA A 151 -8.42 12.78 12.73
N ASN A 152 -8.60 13.33 13.93
CA ASN A 152 -9.44 14.49 14.18
C ASN A 152 -8.92 15.75 13.46
N GLU A 153 -7.61 15.90 13.31
CA GLU A 153 -6.95 16.99 12.59
C GLU A 153 -6.94 16.80 11.06
N GLY A 154 -7.46 15.66 10.55
CA GLY A 154 -7.48 15.34 9.12
C GLY A 154 -6.10 15.02 8.54
N ILE A 155 -5.09 14.76 9.39
CA ILE A 155 -3.78 14.26 8.95
C ILE A 155 -3.93 12.83 8.44
N ILE A 156 -4.66 11.99 9.18
CA ILE A 156 -5.12 10.67 8.71
C ILE A 156 -6.44 10.87 7.96
N ASP A 157 -6.48 10.46 6.71
CA ASP A 157 -7.67 10.53 5.84
C ASP A 157 -7.68 9.38 4.81
N SER A 158 -8.58 9.45 3.85
CA SER A 158 -8.75 8.45 2.77
C SER A 158 -7.50 8.20 1.91
N ARG A 159 -6.43 8.98 2.04
CA ARG A 159 -5.15 8.79 1.35
C ARG A 159 -4.07 8.20 2.25
N VAL A 160 -4.32 7.98 3.52
CA VAL A 160 -3.34 7.40 4.44
C VAL A 160 -3.65 5.92 4.66
N VAL A 161 -2.66 5.09 4.42
CA VAL A 161 -2.72 3.63 4.53
C VAL A 161 -1.91 3.18 5.72
N ALA A 162 -2.53 2.43 6.63
CA ALA A 162 -1.86 1.87 7.80
C ALA A 162 -0.93 0.72 7.40
N LEU A 163 0.32 0.75 7.86
CA LEU A 163 1.31 -0.31 7.64
C LEU A 163 2.05 -0.61 8.95
N GLY A 164 2.48 -1.85 9.12
CA GLY A 164 3.21 -2.36 10.28
C GLY A 164 2.30 -3.01 11.32
N GLY A 165 2.48 -4.31 11.51
CA GLY A 165 1.71 -5.13 12.45
C GLY A 165 0.19 -5.20 12.17
N VAL A 166 -0.24 -4.83 10.97
CA VAL A 166 -1.66 -4.85 10.56
C VAL A 166 -2.10 -6.27 10.28
N THR A 167 -3.23 -6.65 10.90
CA THR A 167 -3.93 -7.93 10.74
C THR A 167 -5.42 -7.67 10.49
N PRO A 168 -6.18 -8.62 9.92
CA PRO A 168 -7.58 -8.41 9.59
C PRO A 168 -8.46 -7.97 10.76
N ASP A 169 -8.20 -8.45 11.97
CA ASP A 169 -8.93 -8.08 13.19
C ASP A 169 -8.75 -6.62 13.61
N LYS A 170 -7.70 -5.95 13.12
CA LYS A 170 -7.42 -4.53 13.40
C LYS A 170 -8.09 -3.56 12.42
N ILE A 171 -8.65 -4.06 11.32
CA ILE A 171 -9.27 -3.23 10.28
C ILE A 171 -10.39 -2.34 10.85
N PRO A 172 -11.35 -2.83 11.67
CA PRO A 172 -12.41 -1.97 12.21
C PRO A 172 -11.88 -0.78 13.04
N TYR A 173 -10.81 -1.00 13.79
CA TYR A 173 -10.13 0.06 14.53
C TYR A 173 -9.51 1.12 13.60
N LEU A 174 -8.84 0.69 12.53
CA LEU A 174 -8.23 1.60 11.56
C LEU A 174 -9.28 2.38 10.75
N GLU A 175 -10.43 1.76 10.46
CA GLU A 175 -11.57 2.45 9.85
C GLU A 175 -12.10 3.57 10.76
N SER A 176 -12.21 3.31 12.07
CA SER A 176 -12.66 4.32 13.05
C SER A 176 -11.70 5.52 13.15
N LEU A 177 -10.45 5.35 12.76
CA LEU A 177 -9.42 6.39 12.67
C LEU A 177 -9.32 7.02 11.28
N HIS A 178 -10.26 6.76 10.38
CA HIS A 178 -10.34 7.32 9.03
C HIS A 178 -9.19 6.96 8.09
N PHE A 179 -8.44 5.89 8.37
CA PHE A 179 -7.48 5.38 7.40
C PHE A 179 -8.19 4.98 6.10
N GLY A 180 -7.65 5.40 4.95
CA GLY A 180 -8.19 5.04 3.64
C GLY A 180 -7.81 3.64 3.17
N GLY A 181 -6.89 2.96 3.87
CA GLY A 181 -6.46 1.62 3.52
C GLY A 181 -5.57 0.96 4.56
N VAL A 182 -5.30 -0.32 4.32
CA VAL A 182 -4.39 -1.15 5.10
C VAL A 182 -3.38 -1.84 4.18
N ALA A 183 -2.14 -1.93 4.63
CA ALA A 183 -1.10 -2.67 3.94
C ALA A 183 -0.56 -3.79 4.83
N MET A 184 -0.45 -4.98 4.26
CA MET A 184 -0.02 -6.20 4.94
C MET A 184 1.15 -6.82 4.18
N SER A 185 2.12 -7.34 4.93
CA SER A 185 3.26 -8.08 4.39
C SER A 185 3.45 -9.38 5.18
N GLY A 186 4.33 -10.28 4.73
CA GLY A 186 4.67 -11.49 5.48
C GLY A 186 3.51 -12.46 5.63
N ALA A 187 2.76 -12.38 6.73
CA ALA A 187 1.74 -13.39 7.09
C ALA A 187 0.73 -13.68 5.99
N VAL A 188 0.17 -12.65 5.34
CA VAL A 188 -0.80 -12.82 4.23
C VAL A 188 -0.17 -13.34 2.95
N TYR A 189 1.15 -13.22 2.82
CA TYR A 189 1.89 -13.67 1.64
C TYR A 189 2.21 -15.17 1.68
N ILE A 190 2.39 -15.72 2.89
CA ILE A 190 2.80 -17.11 3.13
C ILE A 190 1.59 -18.02 3.46
N SER A 191 0.51 -17.45 3.99
CA SER A 191 -0.69 -18.21 4.38
C SER A 191 -1.44 -18.72 3.14
N GLY A 192 -1.20 -19.96 2.75
CA GLY A 192 -1.87 -20.67 1.67
C GLY A 192 -1.51 -22.13 1.68
#